data_7be58a048df6cc8c76abeb46daf0f82d
#
_entry.id   7be58a048df6cc8c76abeb46daf0f82d
#
_cell.length_a   1.000
_cell.length_b   1.000
_cell.length_c   1.000
_cell.angle_alpha   90.00
_cell.angle_beta   90.00
_cell.angle_gamma   90.00
#
_symmetry.space_group_name_H-M   'P 1'
#
loop_
_entity.id
_entity.type
_entity.pdbx_description
1 polymer ?
#
loop_
_entity_poly.entity_id
_entity_poly.type
_entity_poly.pdbx_seq_one_letter_code
_entity_poly.pdbx_strand_id
1 'polypeptide(L)'
;MPGVRRFLDRSVARAGAVFAVAGLLGSAAPPPVTAETIVQRFAPGEQPPSGTQLAPPVSAITQRTNLPSSFYVIPWFTVDLDDPGATTTLFAIRNEQEADNEVTVEYYDPSFGSLGDEFVVLGGMQVLTRNVRDAGLAESGVVSGFIRILADAPVTVDTFQITPSEAFASGGVPVDVSGGGLCTSWRSRFLLGGGFSGGTVLTLLFNQPLGPGEPSLRGTAYNEAGNEINTFSITTDEFAIQVPASDLVLPGNPFGSLTLEFLAPEEEGAIVNTGAVQANYDALGLFSVAIEGHCLDEVGPIL
;
A
#
# COMPACT_ATOMS: atom_id res chain seq x y z
N MET A 1 22.74 15.53 36.72
CA MET A 1 22.71 14.81 35.44
C MET A 1 21.87 13.57 35.62
N PRO A 2 20.64 13.49 35.14
CA PRO A 2 19.87 12.25 35.13
C PRO A 2 19.97 11.57 33.75
N GLY A 3 20.26 10.26 33.79
CA GLY A 3 20.47 9.44 32.60
C GLY A 3 19.18 9.20 31.84
N VAL A 4 19.25 9.43 30.56
CA VAL A 4 18.20 9.11 29.59
C VAL A 4 18.18 7.58 29.39
N ARG A 5 17.12 6.93 29.89
CA ARG A 5 16.82 5.53 29.55
C ARG A 5 16.10 5.51 28.21
N ARG A 6 16.80 5.05 27.17
CA ARG A 6 16.18 4.71 25.89
C ARG A 6 15.35 3.44 26.06
N PHE A 7 14.04 3.56 26.01
CA PHE A 7 13.15 2.44 25.76
C PHE A 7 13.11 2.22 24.25
N LEU A 8 13.86 1.24 23.79
CA LEU A 8 13.68 0.66 22.45
C LEU A 8 12.55 -0.36 22.56
N ASP A 9 11.33 0.09 22.27
CA ASP A 9 10.20 -0.83 22.10
C ASP A 9 10.24 -1.33 20.64
N ARG A 10 10.83 -2.51 20.46
CA ARG A 10 10.86 -3.20 19.16
C ARG A 10 9.63 -4.05 19.04
N SER A 11 8.55 -3.49 18.51
CA SER A 11 7.39 -4.27 18.08
C SER A 11 7.72 -4.87 16.71
N VAL A 12 8.23 -6.09 16.69
CA VAL A 12 8.42 -6.88 15.47
C VAL A 12 7.09 -7.57 15.16
N ALA A 13 6.34 -7.04 14.20
CA ALA A 13 5.18 -7.74 13.66
C ALA A 13 5.67 -8.92 12.81
N ARG A 14 5.66 -10.13 13.38
CA ARG A 14 5.93 -11.36 12.65
C ARG A 14 4.61 -11.94 12.15
N ALA A 15 4.32 -11.76 10.89
CA ALA A 15 3.40 -12.63 10.16
C ALA A 15 4.21 -13.76 9.51
N GLY A 16 4.29 -14.88 10.19
CA GLY A 16 4.98 -16.05 9.67
C GLY A 16 4.58 -17.30 10.44
N ALA A 17 3.58 -18.02 9.95
CA ALA A 17 3.29 -19.38 10.44
C ALA A 17 4.30 -20.36 9.81
N VAL A 18 5.22 -20.87 10.61
CA VAL A 18 6.14 -21.94 10.21
C VAL A 18 5.52 -23.28 10.60
N PHE A 19 5.12 -24.08 9.63
CA PHE A 19 4.92 -25.51 9.81
C PHE A 19 6.21 -26.25 9.41
N ALA A 20 6.88 -26.83 10.38
CA ALA A 20 8.03 -27.72 10.17
C ALA A 20 7.53 -29.15 9.94
N VAL A 21 7.77 -29.69 8.76
CA VAL A 21 7.78 -31.17 8.53
C VAL A 21 9.21 -31.56 8.18
N ALA A 22 9.81 -32.39 9.03
CA ALA A 22 11.13 -32.93 8.84
C ALA A 22 11.11 -34.07 7.81
N GLY A 23 12.05 -34.06 6.86
CA GLY A 23 12.32 -35.21 6.03
C GLY A 23 13.22 -34.97 4.82
N LEU A 24 14.50 -35.41 4.94
CA LEU A 24 15.43 -35.85 3.89
C LEU A 24 16.21 -34.82 3.05
N LEU A 25 17.50 -34.72 3.37
CA LEU A 25 18.70 -34.42 2.59
C LEU A 25 18.48 -34.00 1.11
N GLY A 26 18.34 -32.71 0.90
CA GLY A 26 18.48 -32.02 -0.36
C GLY A 26 19.15 -30.68 -0.06
N SER A 27 20.06 -30.23 -0.92
CA SER A 27 20.82 -29.00 -0.79
C SER A 27 19.88 -27.84 -0.38
N ALA A 28 20.06 -27.36 0.86
CA ALA A 28 19.28 -26.26 1.37
C ALA A 28 19.56 -25.02 0.54
N ALA A 29 18.57 -24.59 -0.26
CA ALA A 29 18.53 -23.21 -0.73
C ALA A 29 18.55 -22.30 0.51
N PRO A 30 19.27 -21.17 0.47
CA PRO A 30 19.23 -20.23 1.57
C PRO A 30 17.75 -19.85 1.83
N PRO A 31 17.34 -19.72 3.09
CA PRO A 31 15.97 -19.30 3.39
C PRO A 31 15.69 -17.99 2.66
N PRO A 32 14.48 -17.79 2.12
CA PRO A 32 14.11 -16.52 1.53
C PRO A 32 14.33 -15.43 2.59
N VAL A 33 15.08 -14.40 2.22
CA VAL A 33 15.22 -13.20 3.04
C VAL A 33 13.82 -12.57 3.03
N THR A 34 13.09 -12.72 4.11
CA THR A 34 11.82 -12.02 4.27
C THR A 34 12.13 -10.53 4.37
N ALA A 35 11.59 -9.77 3.44
CA ALA A 35 11.64 -8.31 3.49
C ALA A 35 11.12 -7.85 4.86
N GLU A 36 11.89 -7.01 5.56
CA GLU A 36 11.55 -6.52 6.89
C GLU A 36 11.09 -5.07 6.78
N THR A 37 9.79 -4.84 7.01
CA THR A 37 9.27 -3.48 7.17
C THR A 37 9.44 -3.03 8.61
N ILE A 38 10.23 -1.99 8.84
CA ILE A 38 10.50 -1.44 10.16
C ILE A 38 9.73 -0.12 10.31
N VAL A 39 8.85 -0.07 11.31
CA VAL A 39 8.16 1.15 11.74
C VAL A 39 8.80 1.66 13.02
N GLN A 40 9.22 2.93 13.02
CA GLN A 40 9.76 3.60 14.19
C GLN A 40 8.89 4.80 14.56
N ARG A 41 8.59 4.97 15.84
CA ARG A 41 7.82 6.09 16.38
C ARG A 41 8.73 6.95 17.26
N PHE A 42 8.55 8.25 17.18
CA PHE A 42 9.30 9.27 17.90
C PHE A 42 8.35 10.10 18.76
N ALA A 43 8.77 10.46 19.97
CA ALA A 43 7.98 11.31 20.85
C ALA A 43 7.81 12.73 20.27
N PRO A 44 6.80 13.51 20.71
CA PRO A 44 6.64 14.90 20.30
C PRO A 44 7.93 15.70 20.47
N GLY A 45 8.38 16.40 19.44
CA GLY A 45 9.62 17.15 19.41
C GLY A 45 10.90 16.34 19.16
N GLU A 46 10.82 15.01 19.02
CA GLU A 46 11.89 14.19 18.46
C GLU A 46 11.78 14.17 16.95
N GLN A 47 12.89 14.44 16.27
CA GLN A 47 12.91 14.36 14.80
C GLN A 47 13.28 12.94 14.37
N PRO A 48 12.54 12.35 13.38
CA PRO A 48 12.98 11.15 12.69
C PRO A 48 14.31 11.42 11.98
N PRO A 49 15.06 10.36 11.60
CA PRO A 49 16.26 10.52 10.76
C PRO A 49 15.95 11.39 9.57
N SER A 50 16.83 12.35 9.26
CA SER A 50 16.66 13.27 8.15
C SER A 50 16.79 12.52 6.84
N GLY A 51 15.74 12.56 6.02
CA GLY A 51 15.81 12.27 4.60
C GLY A 51 15.80 13.58 3.80
N THR A 52 16.20 13.52 2.56
CA THR A 52 16.22 14.71 1.70
C THR A 52 14.82 15.01 1.18
N GLN A 53 14.29 16.19 1.47
CA GLN A 53 13.06 16.70 0.87
C GLN A 53 13.42 17.50 -0.39
N LEU A 54 12.90 17.10 -1.55
CA LEU A 54 13.32 17.66 -2.83
C LEU A 54 12.33 18.62 -3.50
N ALA A 55 11.11 18.80 -2.99
CA ALA A 55 10.14 19.67 -3.65
C ALA A 55 9.43 20.63 -2.70
N PRO A 56 9.18 21.87 -3.12
CA PRO A 56 8.29 22.78 -2.40
C PRO A 56 6.83 22.35 -2.56
N PRO A 57 5.97 22.60 -1.57
CA PRO A 57 4.57 22.24 -1.65
C PRO A 57 3.86 22.96 -2.80
N VAL A 58 3.17 22.18 -3.61
CA VAL A 58 2.22 22.66 -4.62
C VAL A 58 0.81 22.38 -4.09
N SER A 59 -0.18 23.15 -4.53
CA SER A 59 -1.55 23.08 -4.01
C SER A 59 -2.11 21.67 -3.94
N ALA A 60 -2.75 21.32 -2.83
CA ALA A 60 -3.35 20.02 -2.58
C ALA A 60 -4.27 19.58 -3.73
N ILE A 61 -3.98 18.42 -4.29
CA ILE A 61 -4.83 17.77 -5.30
C ILE A 61 -5.49 16.57 -4.64
N THR A 62 -6.81 16.53 -4.74
CA THR A 62 -7.57 15.34 -4.33
C THR A 62 -7.26 14.23 -5.33
N GLN A 63 -6.89 13.05 -4.84
CA GLN A 63 -6.73 11.88 -5.70
C GLN A 63 -8.04 11.68 -6.48
N ARG A 64 -7.96 11.79 -7.80
CA ARG A 64 -9.13 11.60 -8.65
C ARG A 64 -9.28 10.10 -8.90
N THR A 65 -10.26 9.52 -8.26
CA THR A 65 -10.66 8.14 -8.50
C THR A 65 -11.51 8.07 -9.78
N ASN A 66 -11.37 6.98 -10.54
CA ASN A 66 -12.19 6.63 -11.70
C ASN A 66 -12.09 7.58 -12.92
N LEU A 67 -10.97 8.28 -13.10
CA LEU A 67 -10.69 8.89 -14.40
C LEU A 67 -10.11 7.83 -15.34
N PRO A 68 -10.51 7.81 -16.62
CA PRO A 68 -9.91 6.91 -17.58
C PRO A 68 -8.41 7.17 -17.71
N SER A 69 -7.60 6.12 -17.58
CA SER A 69 -6.14 6.17 -17.67
C SER A 69 -5.60 4.95 -18.41
N SER A 70 -4.41 5.07 -18.98
CA SER A 70 -3.71 3.96 -19.64
C SER A 70 -2.79 3.18 -18.71
N PHE A 71 -2.58 3.66 -17.49
CA PHE A 71 -1.74 2.97 -16.51
C PHE A 71 -2.32 3.10 -15.10
N TYR A 72 -2.77 1.97 -14.56
CA TYR A 72 -3.24 1.84 -13.18
C TYR A 72 -2.38 0.91 -12.36
N VAL A 73 -2.33 1.16 -11.05
CA VAL A 73 -1.86 0.20 -10.06
C VAL A 73 -2.97 -0.04 -9.03
N ILE A 74 -3.30 -1.31 -8.80
CA ILE A 74 -4.07 -1.73 -7.64
C ILE A 74 -3.02 -1.94 -6.53
N PRO A 75 -2.95 -1.07 -5.52
CA PRO A 75 -1.80 -1.02 -4.61
C PRO A 75 -1.70 -2.22 -3.67
N TRP A 76 -2.78 -2.98 -3.55
CA TRP A 76 -2.77 -4.23 -2.78
C TRP A 76 -3.84 -5.20 -3.24
N PHE A 77 -3.45 -6.46 -3.36
CA PHE A 77 -4.35 -7.58 -3.46
C PHE A 77 -3.98 -8.65 -2.42
N THR A 78 -4.96 -9.44 -2.01
CA THR A 78 -4.75 -10.64 -1.20
C THR A 78 -5.71 -11.71 -1.67
N VAL A 79 -5.21 -12.94 -1.75
CA VAL A 79 -6.01 -14.14 -2.03
C VAL A 79 -5.52 -15.29 -1.17
N ASP A 80 -6.45 -16.00 -0.54
CA ASP A 80 -6.19 -17.27 0.11
C ASP A 80 -6.63 -18.39 -0.85
N LEU A 81 -5.67 -19.13 -1.39
CA LEU A 81 -5.92 -20.18 -2.38
C LEU A 81 -6.40 -21.49 -1.74
N ASP A 82 -6.15 -21.68 -0.44
CA ASP A 82 -6.51 -22.88 0.27
C ASP A 82 -7.97 -22.86 0.74
N ASP A 83 -8.52 -21.67 1.03
CA ASP A 83 -9.91 -21.49 1.47
C ASP A 83 -10.73 -20.62 0.51
N PRO A 84 -11.67 -21.21 -0.27
CA PRO A 84 -12.55 -20.46 -1.16
C PRO A 84 -13.49 -19.48 -0.44
N GLY A 85 -13.72 -19.66 0.85
CA GLY A 85 -14.52 -18.78 1.70
C GLY A 85 -13.72 -17.62 2.29
N ALA A 86 -12.41 -17.65 2.20
CA ALA A 86 -11.53 -16.59 2.70
C ALA A 86 -11.38 -15.45 1.68
N THR A 87 -10.57 -14.47 2.06
CA THR A 87 -10.38 -13.24 1.29
C THR A 87 -9.86 -13.50 -0.11
N THR A 88 -10.44 -12.81 -1.07
CA THR A 88 -9.93 -12.66 -2.44
C THR A 88 -10.11 -11.23 -2.93
N THR A 89 -9.33 -10.85 -3.93
CA THR A 89 -9.48 -9.55 -4.62
C THR A 89 -10.16 -9.75 -5.96
N LEU A 90 -11.21 -8.97 -6.19
CA LEU A 90 -11.83 -8.82 -7.50
C LEU A 90 -11.45 -7.46 -8.08
N PHE A 91 -11.28 -7.40 -9.39
CA PHE A 91 -11.19 -6.13 -10.09
C PHE A 91 -11.94 -6.18 -11.42
N ALA A 92 -12.34 -5.01 -11.89
CA ALA A 92 -12.99 -4.83 -13.16
C ALA A 92 -12.22 -3.78 -13.95
N ILE A 93 -11.98 -4.06 -15.23
CA ILE A 93 -11.38 -3.13 -16.19
C ILE A 93 -12.43 -2.84 -17.26
N ARG A 94 -12.72 -1.58 -17.47
CA ARG A 94 -13.68 -1.14 -18.49
C ARG A 94 -12.94 -0.39 -19.58
N ASN A 95 -13.10 -0.85 -20.82
CA ASN A 95 -12.69 -0.11 -21.99
C ASN A 95 -13.64 1.08 -22.21
N GLU A 96 -13.13 2.29 -22.14
CA GLU A 96 -13.91 3.52 -22.34
C GLU A 96 -13.96 3.96 -23.81
N GLN A 97 -13.35 3.17 -24.72
CA GLN A 97 -13.30 3.44 -26.14
C GLN A 97 -14.35 2.61 -26.91
N GLU A 98 -14.74 3.07 -28.09
CA GLU A 98 -15.58 2.32 -29.01
C GLU A 98 -14.81 1.23 -29.80
N ALA A 99 -13.47 1.38 -29.87
CA ALA A 99 -12.57 0.44 -30.52
C ALA A 99 -12.03 -0.60 -29.52
N ASP A 100 -11.48 -1.67 -30.07
CA ASP A 100 -10.74 -2.66 -29.26
C ASP A 100 -9.53 -2.00 -28.60
N ASN A 101 -9.20 -2.48 -27.37
CA ASN A 101 -8.12 -1.97 -26.56
C ASN A 101 -7.31 -3.15 -26.00
N GLU A 102 -6.01 -3.12 -26.20
CA GLU A 102 -5.09 -4.11 -25.67
C GLU A 102 -4.75 -3.75 -24.20
N VAL A 103 -4.90 -4.72 -23.32
CA VAL A 103 -4.66 -4.55 -21.88
C VAL A 103 -3.75 -5.65 -21.38
N THR A 104 -2.68 -5.27 -20.70
CA THR A 104 -1.79 -6.17 -19.97
C THR A 104 -2.04 -5.99 -18.47
N VAL A 105 -2.26 -7.11 -17.77
CA VAL A 105 -2.39 -7.18 -16.32
C VAL A 105 -1.20 -7.93 -15.77
N GLU A 106 -0.40 -7.30 -14.95
CA GLU A 106 0.81 -7.87 -14.36
C GLU A 106 0.64 -7.98 -12.85
N TYR A 107 0.96 -9.14 -12.29
CA TYR A 107 0.89 -9.43 -10.87
C TYR A 107 2.28 -9.47 -10.27
N TYR A 108 2.48 -8.77 -9.18
CA TYR A 108 3.76 -8.69 -8.48
C TYR A 108 3.58 -8.99 -6.99
N ASP A 109 4.57 -9.61 -6.40
CA ASP A 109 4.69 -9.67 -4.94
C ASP A 109 5.08 -8.28 -4.37
N PRO A 110 5.05 -8.08 -3.05
CA PRO A 110 5.39 -6.78 -2.46
C PRO A 110 6.81 -6.29 -2.78
N SER A 111 7.74 -7.20 -3.08
CA SER A 111 9.15 -6.90 -3.41
C SER A 111 9.40 -6.68 -4.91
N PHE A 112 8.34 -6.57 -5.72
CA PHE A 112 8.38 -6.45 -7.18
C PHE A 112 8.82 -7.74 -7.91
N GLY A 113 8.73 -8.90 -7.25
CA GLY A 113 8.88 -10.19 -7.91
C GLY A 113 7.65 -10.48 -8.78
N SER A 114 7.85 -10.83 -10.06
CA SER A 114 6.73 -11.17 -10.93
C SER A 114 6.06 -12.47 -10.49
N LEU A 115 4.75 -12.44 -10.31
CA LEU A 115 3.90 -13.60 -10.03
C LEU A 115 3.20 -14.13 -11.28
N GLY A 116 3.11 -13.33 -12.34
CA GLY A 116 2.48 -13.68 -13.60
C GLY A 116 1.93 -12.46 -14.32
N ASP A 117 1.48 -12.69 -15.55
CA ASP A 117 0.85 -11.68 -16.39
C ASP A 117 -0.31 -12.27 -17.21
N GLU A 118 -1.21 -11.41 -17.64
CA GLU A 118 -2.32 -11.72 -18.52
C GLU A 118 -2.44 -10.64 -19.59
N PHE A 119 -2.54 -11.08 -20.86
CA PHE A 119 -2.85 -10.19 -21.97
C PHE A 119 -4.29 -10.40 -22.46
N VAL A 120 -5.03 -9.32 -22.60
CA VAL A 120 -6.45 -9.35 -23.00
C VAL A 120 -6.74 -8.26 -23.99
N VAL A 121 -7.53 -8.58 -25.03
CA VAL A 121 -8.11 -7.59 -25.92
C VAL A 121 -9.56 -7.34 -25.48
N LEU A 122 -9.85 -6.12 -25.06
CA LEU A 122 -11.19 -5.68 -24.70
C LEU A 122 -11.88 -5.04 -25.89
N GLY A 123 -13.01 -5.59 -26.31
CA GLY A 123 -13.85 -4.95 -27.31
C GLY A 123 -14.36 -3.58 -26.86
N GLY A 124 -14.86 -2.79 -27.80
CA GLY A 124 -15.38 -1.46 -27.49
C GLY A 124 -16.44 -1.48 -26.39
N MET A 125 -16.28 -0.61 -25.38
CA MET A 125 -17.15 -0.48 -24.20
C MET A 125 -17.29 -1.76 -23.36
N GLN A 126 -16.44 -2.76 -23.56
CA GLN A 126 -16.46 -4.03 -22.81
C GLN A 126 -15.94 -3.84 -21.39
N VAL A 127 -16.50 -4.61 -20.46
CA VAL A 127 -16.01 -4.75 -19.07
C VAL A 127 -15.44 -6.15 -18.90
N LEU A 128 -14.21 -6.22 -18.42
CA LEU A 128 -13.56 -7.44 -17.96
C LEU A 128 -13.62 -7.48 -16.44
N THR A 129 -14.13 -8.56 -15.87
CA THR A 129 -14.04 -8.81 -14.41
C THR A 129 -13.11 -9.97 -14.17
N ARG A 130 -12.23 -9.83 -13.18
CA ARG A 130 -11.28 -10.85 -12.75
C ARG A 130 -11.36 -11.10 -11.25
N ASN A 131 -11.22 -12.36 -10.89
CA ASN A 131 -10.93 -12.79 -9.53
C ASN A 131 -9.45 -13.19 -9.48
N VAL A 132 -8.67 -12.58 -8.59
CA VAL A 132 -7.25 -12.91 -8.45
C VAL A 132 -7.02 -14.38 -8.13
N ARG A 133 -7.98 -15.05 -7.49
CA ARG A 133 -7.94 -16.49 -7.24
C ARG A 133 -7.80 -17.32 -8.52
N ASP A 134 -8.37 -16.86 -9.61
CA ASP A 134 -8.39 -17.56 -10.89
C ASP A 134 -7.17 -17.23 -11.77
N ALA A 135 -6.28 -16.33 -11.31
CA ALA A 135 -5.12 -15.89 -12.08
C ALA A 135 -3.95 -16.89 -12.11
N GLY A 136 -4.02 -17.96 -11.29
CA GLY A 136 -2.98 -18.99 -11.30
C GLY A 136 -1.63 -18.57 -10.72
N LEU A 137 -1.62 -17.63 -9.79
CA LEU A 137 -0.40 -17.02 -9.24
C LEU A 137 0.44 -17.98 -8.39
N ALA A 138 -0.20 -18.97 -7.78
CA ALA A 138 0.41 -20.04 -7.00
C ALA A 138 -0.54 -21.25 -6.94
N GLU A 139 -0.04 -22.39 -6.45
CA GLU A 139 -0.85 -23.60 -6.30
C GLU A 139 -1.64 -23.63 -4.97
N SER A 140 -1.15 -22.96 -3.93
CA SER A 140 -1.75 -22.95 -2.60
C SER A 140 -1.23 -21.78 -1.74
N GLY A 141 -1.83 -21.56 -0.59
CA GLY A 141 -1.42 -20.56 0.39
C GLY A 141 -2.03 -19.18 0.19
N VAL A 142 -1.59 -18.25 1.00
CA VAL A 142 -1.98 -16.84 0.90
C VAL A 142 -0.99 -16.09 0.03
N VAL A 143 -1.49 -15.46 -1.03
CA VAL A 143 -0.70 -14.63 -1.95
C VAL A 143 -1.16 -13.19 -1.81
N SER A 144 -0.21 -12.27 -1.66
CA SER A 144 -0.46 -10.84 -1.59
C SER A 144 0.54 -10.08 -2.44
N GLY A 145 0.18 -8.87 -2.84
CA GLY A 145 1.04 -8.02 -3.64
C GLY A 145 0.27 -6.88 -4.27
N PHE A 146 0.71 -6.42 -5.42
CA PHE A 146 0.07 -5.36 -6.18
C PHE A 146 -0.09 -5.75 -7.66
N ILE A 147 -1.00 -5.06 -8.36
CA ILE A 147 -1.31 -5.37 -9.76
C ILE A 147 -1.07 -4.11 -10.59
N ARG A 148 -0.33 -4.24 -11.69
CA ARG A 148 -0.20 -3.20 -12.71
C ARG A 148 -1.12 -3.51 -13.87
N ILE A 149 -1.79 -2.49 -14.37
CA ILE A 149 -2.70 -2.58 -15.51
C ILE A 149 -2.25 -1.54 -16.53
N LEU A 150 -1.76 -2.02 -17.66
CA LEU A 150 -1.32 -1.20 -18.78
C LEU A 150 -2.29 -1.39 -19.93
N ALA A 151 -2.71 -0.31 -20.56
CA ALA A 151 -3.63 -0.33 -21.69
C ALA A 151 -3.15 0.62 -22.78
N ASP A 152 -3.39 0.27 -24.05
CA ASP A 152 -3.04 1.12 -25.19
C ASP A 152 -3.86 2.41 -25.24
N ALA A 153 -5.10 2.33 -24.75
CA ALA A 153 -6.00 3.47 -24.64
C ALA A 153 -6.60 3.54 -23.22
N PRO A 154 -7.10 4.71 -22.78
CA PRO A 154 -7.64 4.87 -21.44
C PRO A 154 -8.75 3.87 -21.09
N VAL A 155 -8.62 3.27 -19.89
CA VAL A 155 -9.56 2.38 -19.23
C VAL A 155 -9.97 2.96 -17.88
N THR A 156 -11.06 2.47 -17.29
CA THR A 156 -11.35 2.67 -15.88
C THR A 156 -11.18 1.35 -15.14
N VAL A 157 -10.73 1.42 -13.88
CA VAL A 157 -10.48 0.25 -13.03
C VAL A 157 -11.19 0.40 -11.70
N ASP A 158 -11.92 -0.63 -11.30
CA ASP A 158 -12.52 -0.76 -9.98
C ASP A 158 -11.93 -2.00 -9.29
N THR A 159 -11.75 -1.96 -7.97
CA THR A 159 -11.27 -3.10 -7.21
C THR A 159 -12.03 -3.28 -5.90
N PHE A 160 -12.17 -4.55 -5.48
CA PHE A 160 -12.85 -4.94 -4.26
C PHE A 160 -12.10 -6.10 -3.61
N GLN A 161 -11.88 -6.02 -2.31
CA GLN A 161 -11.55 -7.18 -1.50
C GLN A 161 -12.83 -7.81 -0.97
N ILE A 162 -12.96 -9.11 -1.12
CA ILE A 162 -14.16 -9.85 -0.73
C ILE A 162 -13.76 -11.00 0.18
N THR A 163 -14.48 -11.17 1.29
CA THR A 163 -14.42 -12.35 2.14
C THR A 163 -15.78 -13.03 2.10
N PRO A 164 -15.97 -14.02 1.22
CA PRO A 164 -17.29 -14.62 0.96
C PRO A 164 -17.94 -15.25 2.21
N SER A 165 -17.15 -15.91 3.07
CA SER A 165 -17.65 -16.55 4.29
C SER A 165 -18.20 -15.55 5.31
N GLU A 166 -17.74 -14.29 5.28
CA GLU A 166 -18.16 -13.23 6.18
C GLU A 166 -19.16 -12.27 5.53
N ALA A 167 -19.51 -12.52 4.27
CA ALA A 167 -20.33 -11.63 3.43
C ALA A 167 -19.80 -10.17 3.41
N PHE A 168 -18.49 -10.04 3.46
CA PHE A 168 -17.78 -8.77 3.54
C PHE A 168 -17.21 -8.38 2.17
N ALA A 169 -17.32 -7.11 1.82
CA ALA A 169 -16.64 -6.55 0.66
C ALA A 169 -16.15 -5.14 0.96
N SER A 170 -14.91 -4.84 0.63
CA SER A 170 -14.33 -3.51 0.71
C SER A 170 -13.92 -3.02 -0.66
N GLY A 171 -14.26 -1.78 -0.98
CA GLY A 171 -13.76 -1.13 -2.20
C GLY A 171 -12.29 -0.76 -2.04
N GLY A 172 -11.48 -1.03 -3.05
CA GLY A 172 -10.14 -0.49 -3.19
C GLY A 172 -10.14 0.69 -4.17
N VAL A 173 -9.10 1.51 -4.11
CA VAL A 173 -8.93 2.64 -5.05
C VAL A 173 -7.69 2.37 -5.89
N PRO A 174 -7.86 2.06 -7.18
CA PRO A 174 -6.74 1.97 -8.10
C PRO A 174 -6.04 3.33 -8.24
N VAL A 175 -4.72 3.31 -8.34
CA VAL A 175 -3.90 4.50 -8.50
C VAL A 175 -3.68 4.75 -9.99
N ASP A 176 -4.10 5.91 -10.48
CA ASP A 176 -3.77 6.37 -11.83
C ASP A 176 -2.34 6.88 -11.88
N VAL A 177 -1.44 6.07 -12.40
CA VAL A 177 -0.02 6.41 -12.47
C VAL A 177 0.30 7.38 -13.61
N SER A 178 -0.46 7.32 -14.70
CA SER A 178 -0.26 8.23 -15.85
C SER A 178 -0.84 9.61 -15.59
N GLY A 179 -1.80 9.73 -14.70
CA GLY A 179 -2.53 10.98 -14.38
C GLY A 179 -2.04 11.72 -13.13
N GLY A 180 -0.90 11.34 -12.54
CA GLY A 180 -0.37 12.02 -11.35
C GLY A 180 -0.85 11.43 -10.01
N GLY A 181 -1.22 10.15 -9.98
CA GLY A 181 -1.63 9.45 -8.76
C GLY A 181 -0.50 9.13 -7.79
N LEU A 182 0.76 9.48 -8.13
CA LEU A 182 1.92 9.35 -7.26
C LEU A 182 2.39 10.73 -6.79
N CYS A 183 2.61 10.87 -5.49
CA CYS A 183 2.96 12.15 -4.88
C CYS A 183 4.13 11.98 -3.90
N THR A 184 4.85 13.08 -3.66
CA THR A 184 5.94 13.10 -2.67
C THR A 184 5.39 13.15 -1.25
N SER A 185 4.24 13.80 -1.06
CA SER A 185 3.62 13.92 0.25
C SER A 185 2.12 13.78 0.21
N TRP A 186 1.59 13.18 1.26
CA TRP A 186 0.18 12.86 1.42
C TRP A 186 -0.36 13.31 2.77
N ARG A 187 -1.65 13.57 2.81
CA ARG A 187 -2.41 13.68 4.05
C ARG A 187 -3.51 12.62 4.05
N SER A 188 -3.59 11.86 5.11
CA SER A 188 -4.65 10.87 5.33
C SER A 188 -5.29 11.07 6.69
N ARG A 189 -6.46 10.51 6.90
CA ARG A 189 -7.12 10.44 8.21
C ARG A 189 -6.91 9.05 8.79
N PHE A 190 -6.97 8.95 10.12
CA PHE A 190 -6.99 7.67 10.81
C PHE A 190 -8.09 7.63 11.85
N LEU A 191 -8.55 6.43 12.11
CA LEU A 191 -9.47 6.09 13.18
C LEU A 191 -8.94 4.83 13.87
N LEU A 192 -8.72 4.90 15.19
CA LEU A 192 -8.20 3.81 16.01
C LEU A 192 -9.21 3.44 17.09
N GLY A 193 -9.98 2.40 16.86
CA GLY A 193 -10.96 1.93 17.84
C GLY A 193 -12.20 2.85 17.95
N GLY A 194 -12.75 2.98 19.13
CA GLY A 194 -13.95 3.81 19.35
C GLY A 194 -15.24 3.02 19.30
N GLY A 195 -15.29 1.85 19.94
CA GLY A 195 -16.47 0.97 19.97
C GLY A 195 -16.58 0.01 18.78
N PHE A 196 -15.69 0.17 17.82
CA PHE A 196 -15.45 -0.77 16.73
C PHE A 196 -14.07 -1.37 16.96
N SER A 197 -13.94 -2.68 16.96
CA SER A 197 -12.64 -3.37 17.18
C SER A 197 -11.79 -3.42 15.91
N GLY A 198 -11.97 -2.47 15.03
CA GLY A 198 -11.16 -2.28 13.83
C GLY A 198 -10.31 -1.03 13.92
N GLY A 199 -9.59 -0.73 12.88
CA GLY A 199 -8.74 0.45 12.76
C GLY A 199 -8.40 0.76 11.31
N THR A 200 -7.82 1.94 11.09
CA THR A 200 -7.33 2.29 9.78
C THR A 200 -6.08 1.48 9.46
N VAL A 201 -6.08 0.85 8.29
CA VAL A 201 -4.91 0.24 7.66
C VAL A 201 -4.50 1.10 6.49
N LEU A 202 -3.24 1.50 6.45
CA LEU A 202 -2.66 2.21 5.32
C LEU A 202 -2.05 1.19 4.36
N THR A 203 -2.42 1.27 3.11
CA THR A 203 -1.69 0.63 2.01
C THR A 203 -0.80 1.70 1.39
N LEU A 204 0.50 1.44 1.41
CA LEU A 204 1.53 2.34 0.89
C LEU A 204 2.14 1.70 -0.34
N LEU A 205 2.19 2.43 -1.44
CA LEU A 205 2.88 2.04 -2.66
C LEU A 205 4.07 2.99 -2.85
N PHE A 206 5.26 2.43 -2.95
CA PHE A 206 6.51 3.17 -3.17
C PHE A 206 6.91 3.07 -4.64
N ASN A 207 7.29 4.19 -5.23
CA ASN A 207 7.94 4.16 -6.54
C ASN A 207 9.35 3.55 -6.45
N GLN A 208 10.06 3.90 -5.37
CA GLN A 208 11.39 3.37 -5.09
C GLN A 208 11.57 3.23 -3.58
N PRO A 209 11.50 2.03 -3.00
CA PRO A 209 11.88 1.82 -1.60
C PRO A 209 13.40 1.98 -1.44
N LEU A 210 13.84 2.56 -0.32
CA LEU A 210 15.27 2.84 -0.10
C LEU A 210 16.06 1.65 0.46
N GLY A 211 15.34 0.61 0.90
CA GLY A 211 15.96 -0.61 1.42
C GLY A 211 16.37 -0.52 2.89
N PRO A 212 17.07 -1.54 3.38
CA PRO A 212 17.44 -1.63 4.78
C PRO A 212 18.46 -0.55 5.18
N GLY A 213 18.14 0.20 6.22
CA GLY A 213 19.03 1.20 6.81
C GLY A 213 18.63 2.65 6.56
N GLU A 214 17.85 2.92 5.54
CA GLU A 214 17.33 4.24 5.23
C GLU A 214 15.80 4.26 5.29
N PRO A 215 15.18 5.28 5.91
CA PRO A 215 13.74 5.38 5.91
C PRO A 215 13.22 5.74 4.50
N SER A 216 12.29 4.94 3.99
CA SER A 216 11.61 5.19 2.71
C SER A 216 10.47 6.21 2.85
N LEU A 217 9.96 6.38 4.07
CA LEU A 217 8.88 7.30 4.39
C LEU A 217 9.05 7.85 5.80
N ARG A 218 8.71 9.12 5.98
CA ARG A 218 8.48 9.72 7.30
C ARG A 218 7.08 10.31 7.41
N GLY A 219 6.59 10.47 8.63
CA GLY A 219 5.29 11.08 8.82
C GLY A 219 5.11 11.70 10.19
N THR A 220 4.04 12.48 10.32
CA THR A 220 3.61 13.09 11.57
C THR A 220 2.14 12.78 11.81
N ALA A 221 1.82 12.36 13.01
CA ALA A 221 0.46 12.14 13.48
C ALA A 221 -0.06 13.36 14.25
N TYR A 222 -1.28 13.77 13.96
CA TYR A 222 -1.98 14.87 14.61
C TYR A 222 -3.31 14.39 15.18
N ASN A 223 -3.68 14.89 16.35
CA ASN A 223 -5.02 14.66 16.92
C ASN A 223 -6.08 15.51 16.21
N GLU A 224 -7.35 15.35 16.60
CA GLU A 224 -8.48 16.12 16.00
C GLU A 224 -8.37 17.61 16.20
N ALA A 225 -7.67 18.07 17.24
CA ALA A 225 -7.42 19.48 17.48
C ALA A 225 -6.24 20.05 16.66
N GLY A 226 -5.60 19.21 15.84
CA GLY A 226 -4.44 19.59 15.04
C GLY A 226 -3.12 19.65 15.81
N ASN A 227 -3.07 19.16 17.04
CA ASN A 227 -1.83 19.07 17.80
C ASN A 227 -1.05 17.80 17.40
N GLU A 228 0.26 17.94 17.29
CA GLU A 228 1.14 16.82 17.04
C GLU A 228 1.06 15.79 18.16
N ILE A 229 0.89 14.52 17.78
CA ILE A 229 0.89 13.37 18.67
C ILE A 229 2.30 12.78 18.73
N ASN A 230 2.87 12.50 17.56
CA ASN A 230 4.20 11.94 17.39
C ASN A 230 4.63 12.03 15.92
N THR A 231 5.91 11.84 15.67
CA THR A 231 6.46 11.54 14.36
C THR A 231 6.81 10.07 14.23
N PHE A 232 6.97 9.58 13.00
CA PHE A 232 7.35 8.21 12.71
C PHE A 232 8.13 8.10 11.41
N SER A 233 8.84 6.99 11.22
CA SER A 233 9.43 6.63 9.93
C SER A 233 9.17 5.16 9.61
N ILE A 234 9.17 4.85 8.32
CA ILE A 234 9.02 3.50 7.77
C ILE A 234 10.24 3.22 6.90
N THR A 235 10.95 2.14 7.23
CA THR A 235 12.04 1.59 6.43
C THR A 235 11.56 0.29 5.80
N THR A 236 11.67 0.17 4.50
CA THR A 236 11.24 -1.03 3.77
C THR A 236 12.01 -1.13 2.45
N ASP A 237 12.19 -2.35 1.97
CA ASP A 237 12.64 -2.69 0.62
C ASP A 237 11.48 -3.20 -0.26
N GLU A 238 10.26 -3.20 0.27
CA GLU A 238 9.05 -3.57 -0.46
C GLU A 238 8.44 -2.37 -1.19
N PHE A 239 7.93 -2.61 -2.40
CA PHE A 239 7.22 -1.61 -3.21
C PHE A 239 5.79 -1.39 -2.75
N ALA A 240 5.19 -2.36 -2.10
CA ALA A 240 3.85 -2.25 -1.54
C ALA A 240 3.80 -2.85 -0.13
N ILE A 241 3.25 -2.11 0.84
CA ILE A 241 3.09 -2.58 2.21
C ILE A 241 1.73 -2.19 2.78
N GLN A 242 1.29 -2.96 3.77
CA GLN A 242 0.16 -2.59 4.62
C GLN A 242 0.62 -2.33 6.05
N VAL A 243 0.25 -1.18 6.60
CA VAL A 243 0.62 -0.77 7.95
C VAL A 243 -0.62 -0.34 8.72
N PRO A 244 -0.96 -0.99 9.84
CA PRO A 244 -2.01 -0.50 10.73
C PRO A 244 -1.65 0.88 11.28
N ALA A 245 -2.59 1.81 11.26
CA ALA A 245 -2.35 3.16 11.81
C ALA A 245 -2.04 3.11 13.32
N SER A 246 -2.48 2.07 14.03
CA SER A 246 -2.09 1.80 15.43
C SER A 246 -0.58 1.64 15.63
N ASP A 247 0.15 1.24 14.59
CA ASP A 247 1.59 1.08 14.64
C ASP A 247 2.34 2.41 14.38
N LEU A 248 1.64 3.40 13.84
CA LEU A 248 2.17 4.73 13.53
C LEU A 248 1.85 5.76 14.60
N VAL A 249 0.70 5.63 15.27
CA VAL A 249 0.16 6.62 16.22
C VAL A 249 0.34 6.15 17.66
N LEU A 250 0.74 7.05 18.56
CA LEU A 250 0.83 6.73 19.99
C LEU A 250 -0.56 6.47 20.59
N PRO A 251 -0.67 5.52 21.54
CA PRO A 251 -1.91 5.17 22.20
C PRO A 251 -2.65 6.36 22.82
N GLY A 252 -3.97 6.28 22.91
CA GLY A 252 -4.81 7.32 23.53
C GLY A 252 -5.37 8.36 22.56
N ASN A 253 -5.05 8.24 21.27
CA ASN A 253 -5.54 9.13 20.23
C ASN A 253 -6.43 8.35 19.25
N PRO A 254 -7.76 8.29 19.48
CA PRO A 254 -8.65 7.41 18.72
C PRO A 254 -8.85 7.84 17.26
N PHE A 255 -8.62 9.11 16.93
CA PHE A 255 -8.74 9.64 15.57
C PHE A 255 -7.91 10.91 15.37
N GLY A 256 -7.64 11.22 14.12
CA GLY A 256 -6.84 12.36 13.73
C GLY A 256 -6.41 12.31 12.26
N SER A 257 -5.29 12.93 11.96
CA SER A 257 -4.71 12.93 10.63
C SER A 257 -3.23 12.57 10.64
N LEU A 258 -2.77 12.01 9.53
CA LEU A 258 -1.38 11.70 9.24
C LEU A 258 -0.91 12.57 8.10
N THR A 259 0.28 13.14 8.20
CA THR A 259 1.05 13.59 7.04
C THR A 259 2.12 12.56 6.77
N LEU A 260 2.33 12.24 5.50
CA LEU A 260 3.26 11.22 5.04
C LEU A 260 4.12 11.83 3.95
N GLU A 261 5.39 11.57 3.96
CA GLU A 261 6.37 12.10 3.02
C GLU A 261 7.28 10.97 2.57
N PHE A 262 7.29 10.72 1.26
CA PHE A 262 8.17 9.74 0.64
C PHE A 262 9.57 10.36 0.51
N LEU A 263 10.58 9.63 0.97
CA LEU A 263 11.95 10.13 1.04
C LEU A 263 12.75 9.63 -0.16
N ALA A 264 13.57 10.52 -0.72
CA ALA A 264 14.53 10.20 -1.77
C ALA A 264 15.88 9.81 -1.16
N PRO A 265 16.70 9.02 -1.89
CA PRO A 265 18.09 8.76 -1.49
C PRO A 265 18.87 10.07 -1.27
N GLU A 266 19.82 10.06 -0.34
CA GLU A 266 20.66 11.25 -0.05
C GLU A 266 21.68 11.60 -1.14
N GLU A 267 21.75 10.84 -2.22
CA GLU A 267 22.71 11.05 -3.31
C GLU A 267 22.39 12.32 -4.14
N GLU A 268 23.43 13.07 -4.50
CA GLU A 268 23.29 14.24 -5.39
C GLU A 268 22.70 13.82 -6.75
N GLY A 269 21.57 14.40 -7.12
CA GLY A 269 20.88 14.10 -8.37
C GLY A 269 19.84 12.98 -8.24
N ALA A 270 19.50 12.56 -7.02
CA ALA A 270 18.44 11.59 -6.77
C ALA A 270 17.11 12.06 -7.36
N ILE A 271 16.42 11.14 -7.98
CA ILE A 271 15.05 11.33 -8.47
C ILE A 271 14.14 11.54 -7.25
N VAL A 272 13.20 12.45 -7.37
CA VAL A 272 12.17 12.68 -6.37
C VAL A 272 11.42 11.36 -6.13
N ASN A 273 11.45 10.84 -4.89
CA ASN A 273 10.70 9.64 -4.59
C ASN A 273 9.23 9.99 -4.39
N THR A 274 8.38 9.18 -4.98
CA THR A 274 6.93 9.36 -4.95
C THR A 274 6.27 8.07 -4.53
N GLY A 275 5.03 8.16 -4.11
CA GLY A 275 4.24 6.99 -3.77
C GLY A 275 2.76 7.32 -3.73
N ALA A 276 1.95 6.30 -3.47
CA ALA A 276 0.51 6.44 -3.25
C ALA A 276 0.14 5.92 -1.86
N VAL A 277 -0.88 6.53 -1.28
CA VAL A 277 -1.41 6.19 0.03
C VAL A 277 -2.89 5.91 -0.09
N GLN A 278 -3.30 4.72 0.30
CA GLN A 278 -4.69 4.34 0.47
C GLN A 278 -4.94 4.01 1.94
N ALA A 279 -5.91 4.65 2.56
CA ALA A 279 -6.34 4.32 3.90
C ALA A 279 -7.68 3.61 3.85
N ASN A 280 -7.76 2.42 4.43
CA ASN A 280 -8.98 1.67 4.60
C ASN A 280 -9.31 1.58 6.09
N TYR A 281 -10.52 1.93 6.47
CA TYR A 281 -11.04 1.67 7.81
C TYR A 281 -11.74 0.32 7.81
N ASP A 282 -11.21 -0.61 8.57
CA ASP A 282 -11.82 -1.91 8.81
C ASP A 282 -12.61 -1.88 10.12
N ALA A 283 -13.91 -2.12 10.05
CA ALA A 283 -14.80 -2.22 11.18
C ALA A 283 -15.21 -3.68 11.40
N LEU A 284 -14.32 -4.48 12.00
CA LEU A 284 -14.61 -5.87 12.41
C LEU A 284 -15.07 -6.79 11.28
N GLY A 285 -14.61 -6.60 10.04
CA GLY A 285 -15.11 -7.37 8.92
C GLY A 285 -16.57 -7.07 8.55
N LEU A 286 -17.20 -6.03 9.13
CA LEU A 286 -18.56 -5.65 8.78
C LEU A 286 -18.63 -4.68 7.60
N PHE A 287 -17.69 -3.78 7.50
CA PHE A 287 -17.48 -2.90 6.34
C PHE A 287 -16.07 -2.29 6.37
N SER A 288 -15.55 -1.98 5.19
CA SER A 288 -14.38 -1.14 5.04
C SER A 288 -14.76 0.09 4.24
N VAL A 289 -14.25 1.23 4.64
CA VAL A 289 -14.44 2.50 3.95
C VAL A 289 -13.07 3.00 3.55
N ALA A 290 -12.87 3.24 2.25
CA ALA A 290 -11.70 3.95 1.78
C ALA A 290 -11.76 5.39 2.35
N ILE A 291 -10.71 5.77 3.08
CA ILE A 291 -10.51 7.14 3.52
C ILE A 291 -9.63 7.81 2.47
N GLU A 292 -10.13 8.87 1.88
CA GLU A 292 -9.38 9.59 0.84
C GLU A 292 -8.06 10.11 1.40
N GLY A 293 -6.95 9.70 0.77
CA GLY A 293 -5.68 10.37 0.88
C GLY A 293 -5.67 11.60 -0.01
N HIS A 294 -5.09 12.70 0.46
CA HIS A 294 -4.88 13.90 -0.33
C HIS A 294 -3.41 14.02 -0.65
N CYS A 295 -3.09 14.03 -1.93
CA CYS A 295 -1.78 14.42 -2.42
C CYS A 295 -1.53 15.90 -2.08
N LEU A 296 -0.39 16.19 -1.48
CA LEU A 296 0.00 17.56 -1.13
C LEU A 296 0.90 18.18 -2.20
N ASP A 297 1.61 17.34 -2.99
CA ASP A 297 2.55 17.78 -4.03
C ASP A 297 2.40 16.88 -5.26
N GLU A 298 2.15 17.47 -6.41
CA GLU A 298 2.09 16.74 -7.68
C GLU A 298 3.47 16.74 -8.33
N VAL A 299 4.05 15.56 -8.51
CA VAL A 299 5.18 15.35 -9.39
C VAL A 299 4.69 14.45 -10.53
N GLY A 300 4.90 14.90 -11.75
CA GLY A 300 4.46 14.16 -12.94
C GLY A 300 5.02 12.74 -13.03
N PRO A 301 4.53 11.93 -13.97
CA PRO A 301 4.78 10.49 -14.03
C PRO A 301 6.28 10.18 -14.15
N ILE A 302 6.80 9.40 -13.23
CA ILE A 302 8.16 8.88 -13.24
C ILE A 302 8.07 7.37 -12.98
N LEU A 303 7.53 6.60 -13.91
CA LEU A 303 7.67 5.13 -13.90
C LEU A 303 7.94 4.64 -15.30
#